data_aa48d577bfa9ea78fa43f5bb2af2fffc
#
_entry.id   aa48d577bfa9ea78fa43f5bb2af2fffc
#
_cell.length_a   1.000
_cell.length_b   1.000
_cell.length_c   1.000
_cell.angle_alpha   90.00
_cell.angle_beta   90.00
_cell.angle_gamma   90.00
#
_symmetry.space_group_name_H-M   'P 1'
#
loop_
_entity.id
_entity.type
_entity.pdbx_description
1 polymer ?
#
loop_
_entity_poly.entity_id
_entity_poly.type
_entity_poly.pdbx_seq_one_letter_code
_entity_poly.pdbx_strand_id
1 'polypeptide(L)'
;MSRKIHFRHPVFPKFIKIVEINDQKLIEIIRRKVKLNQPYAGIFVKKNDENTDEVVKNMEDIYPVGTFAQIVELQDLGTRVRMVLMAHRRIRINDLVMEEPEPVPIRTSDDGVGVVDEEVRVKQDAPSTTDDKLFLGSTENVTHKEYETTEEIKAMTQEVIKTIRDIIALNPLYRDSLQQMLQFGQRVVDNPVYLSDLGAALTGGETEELMAVLETLDIPTRLMLSLKLLKKDYEMSKLQQKIGKEVEDKVKATQRKYMLNEQLKTIKKELGMEKDDTETIIDKYTKRLEGLNVPEAARSVIDEEINKLRFLDAHSSEFSVTRNYLDWLTIIPWGQQSQENLDLKRAGQVLDEDHYGLEDVKKRILEFIAVSHLKGSVQGKIICLSGPPGVGKTSIAKSIARSLDREFFRFSVGG
;
A
#
# COMPACT_ATOMS: atom_id res chain seq x y z
N MET A 1 -9.63 -11.95 -7.00
CA MET A 1 -9.97 -10.99 -5.92
C MET A 1 -11.45 -10.69 -6.02
N SER A 2 -12.25 -11.32 -5.16
CA SER A 2 -13.71 -11.17 -5.13
C SER A 2 -14.06 -9.89 -4.40
N ARG A 3 -14.47 -8.86 -5.14
CA ARG A 3 -15.02 -7.64 -4.52
C ARG A 3 -16.44 -7.96 -4.06
N LYS A 4 -16.60 -8.18 -2.75
CA LYS A 4 -17.90 -8.14 -2.10
C LYS A 4 -18.44 -6.72 -2.24
N ILE A 5 -19.55 -6.54 -2.95
CA ILE A 5 -20.20 -5.25 -3.10
C ILE A 5 -21.11 -5.07 -1.88
N HIS A 6 -20.60 -4.42 -0.86
CA HIS A 6 -21.42 -3.88 0.23
C HIS A 6 -22.09 -2.60 -0.27
N PHE A 7 -23.37 -2.42 0.09
CA PHE A 7 -24.07 -1.15 -0.12
C PHE A 7 -23.48 -0.08 0.80
N ARG A 8 -22.44 0.59 0.34
CA ARG A 8 -21.81 1.68 1.10
C ARG A 8 -22.52 3.01 0.95
N HIS A 9 -23.33 3.17 -0.10
CA HIS A 9 -23.98 4.44 -0.39
C HIS A 9 -25.46 4.26 -0.62
N PRO A 10 -26.30 5.18 -0.11
CA PRO A 10 -27.74 5.16 -0.33
C PRO A 10 -28.09 5.29 -1.81
N VAL A 11 -29.27 4.83 -2.16
CA VAL A 11 -29.87 5.07 -3.48
C VAL A 11 -30.91 6.16 -3.31
N PHE A 12 -30.74 7.26 -4.04
CA PHE A 12 -31.68 8.38 -3.98
C PHE A 12 -32.89 8.13 -4.89
N PRO A 13 -34.08 8.68 -4.55
CA PRO A 13 -35.27 8.60 -5.40
C PRO A 13 -35.04 9.09 -6.82
N LYS A 14 -35.61 8.38 -7.82
CA LYS A 14 -35.50 8.66 -9.26
C LYS A 14 -34.12 8.36 -9.89
N PHE A 15 -33.21 7.70 -9.15
CA PHE A 15 -31.95 7.25 -9.67
C PHE A 15 -31.89 5.73 -9.81
N ILE A 16 -30.97 5.29 -10.68
CA ILE A 16 -30.73 3.87 -10.95
C ILE A 16 -29.44 3.45 -10.26
N LYS A 17 -29.45 2.22 -9.73
CA LYS A 17 -28.28 1.57 -9.20
C LYS A 17 -28.21 0.12 -9.64
N ILE A 18 -27.01 -0.31 -10.02
CA ILE A 18 -26.71 -1.71 -10.33
C ILE A 18 -26.20 -2.38 -9.04
N VAL A 19 -26.75 -3.54 -8.75
CA VAL A 19 -26.49 -4.31 -7.54
C VAL A 19 -26.18 -5.73 -7.88
N GLU A 20 -25.17 -6.31 -7.24
CA GLU A 20 -24.87 -7.75 -7.33
C GLU A 20 -25.08 -8.38 -5.96
N ILE A 21 -25.81 -9.50 -5.93
CA ILE A 21 -26.12 -10.28 -4.73
C ILE A 21 -25.51 -11.67 -4.90
N ASN A 22 -24.84 -12.15 -3.86
CA ASN A 22 -24.18 -13.45 -3.83
C ASN A 22 -24.84 -14.41 -2.82
N ASP A 23 -25.65 -13.91 -1.89
CA ASP A 23 -26.35 -14.75 -0.94
C ASP A 23 -27.46 -15.57 -1.61
N GLN A 24 -27.37 -16.88 -1.50
CA GLN A 24 -28.30 -17.80 -2.18
C GLN A 24 -29.73 -17.68 -1.70
N LYS A 25 -29.96 -17.41 -0.40
CA LYS A 25 -31.30 -17.26 0.17
C LYS A 25 -31.98 -16.00 -0.37
N LEU A 26 -31.22 -14.89 -0.42
CA LEU A 26 -31.71 -13.64 -1.03
C LEU A 26 -31.99 -13.79 -2.51
N ILE A 27 -31.15 -14.52 -3.23
CA ILE A 27 -31.34 -14.82 -4.66
C ILE A 27 -32.63 -15.59 -4.90
N GLU A 28 -32.94 -16.60 -4.10
CA GLU A 28 -34.17 -17.38 -4.21
C GLU A 28 -35.44 -16.54 -3.97
N ILE A 29 -35.40 -15.66 -2.96
CA ILE A 29 -36.49 -14.74 -2.68
C ILE A 29 -36.70 -13.76 -3.83
N ILE A 30 -35.65 -13.20 -4.38
CA ILE A 30 -35.72 -12.25 -5.48
C ILE A 30 -36.30 -12.95 -6.73
N ARG A 31 -35.82 -14.16 -7.04
CA ARG A 31 -36.35 -14.99 -8.12
C ARG A 31 -37.85 -15.28 -7.96
N ARG A 32 -38.27 -15.61 -6.73
CA ARG A 32 -39.69 -15.84 -6.40
C ARG A 32 -40.49 -14.57 -6.58
N LYS A 33 -40.07 -13.42 -6.08
CA LYS A 33 -40.78 -12.14 -6.21
C LYS A 33 -40.89 -11.69 -7.65
N VAL A 34 -39.83 -11.83 -8.47
CA VAL A 34 -39.91 -11.51 -9.88
C VAL A 34 -40.84 -12.44 -10.65
N LYS A 35 -40.87 -13.74 -10.34
CA LYS A 35 -41.84 -14.71 -10.91
C LYS A 35 -43.28 -14.40 -10.54
N LEU A 36 -43.52 -13.87 -9.34
CA LEU A 36 -44.85 -13.46 -8.86
C LEU A 36 -45.30 -12.09 -9.41
N ASN A 37 -44.54 -11.51 -10.33
CA ASN A 37 -44.78 -10.18 -10.91
C ASN A 37 -44.79 -9.04 -9.86
N GLN A 38 -44.01 -9.18 -8.81
CA GLN A 38 -43.82 -8.20 -7.74
C GLN A 38 -42.35 -7.76 -7.65
N PRO A 39 -41.78 -7.10 -8.69
CA PRO A 39 -40.36 -6.78 -8.76
C PRO A 39 -40.01 -5.54 -7.94
N TYR A 40 -40.34 -5.53 -6.67
CA TYR A 40 -40.10 -4.38 -5.77
C TYR A 40 -39.23 -4.79 -4.58
N ALA A 41 -38.34 -3.89 -4.15
CA ALA A 41 -37.49 -4.05 -3.00
C ALA A 41 -37.28 -2.74 -2.24
N GLY A 42 -37.14 -2.82 -0.92
CA GLY A 42 -36.66 -1.71 -0.09
C GLY A 42 -35.14 -1.79 0.05
N ILE A 43 -34.46 -0.66 -0.15
CA ILE A 43 -33.01 -0.54 -0.05
C ILE A 43 -32.68 0.27 1.20
N PHE A 44 -31.96 -0.36 2.14
CA PHE A 44 -31.50 0.26 3.37
C PHE A 44 -29.97 0.10 3.48
N VAL A 45 -29.31 1.08 4.08
CA VAL A 45 -27.86 1.09 4.26
C VAL A 45 -27.51 0.62 5.65
N LYS A 46 -26.48 -0.21 5.80
CA LYS A 46 -25.92 -0.60 7.10
C LYS A 46 -25.13 0.55 7.72
N LYS A 47 -25.16 0.67 9.05
CA LYS A 47 -24.39 1.67 9.81
C LYS A 47 -22.93 1.25 10.00
N ASN A 48 -22.67 -0.05 10.22
CA ASN A 48 -21.33 -0.58 10.48
C ASN A 48 -20.80 -1.44 9.33
N ASP A 49 -19.64 -1.07 8.80
CA ASP A 49 -18.93 -1.80 7.74
C ASP A 49 -18.14 -3.02 8.27
N GLU A 50 -17.94 -3.14 9.58
CA GLU A 50 -17.15 -4.21 10.20
C GLU A 50 -17.88 -5.56 10.22
N ASN A 51 -19.20 -5.54 10.20
CA ASN A 51 -20.02 -6.76 10.17
C ASN A 51 -20.16 -7.25 8.72
N THR A 52 -19.47 -8.35 8.39
CA THR A 52 -19.43 -8.94 7.05
C THR A 52 -20.67 -9.77 6.68
N ASP A 53 -21.63 -9.92 7.60
CA ASP A 53 -22.86 -10.69 7.33
C ASP A 53 -23.73 -9.97 6.31
N GLU A 54 -24.13 -10.66 5.25
CA GLU A 54 -25.03 -10.12 4.21
C GLU A 54 -26.47 -9.97 4.74
N VAL A 55 -26.83 -10.69 5.80
CA VAL A 55 -28.16 -10.67 6.45
C VAL A 55 -28.12 -9.83 7.73
N VAL A 56 -28.97 -8.82 7.81
CA VAL A 56 -29.13 -7.96 9.00
C VAL A 56 -30.03 -8.64 9.98
N LYS A 57 -29.59 -8.78 11.23
CA LYS A 57 -30.35 -9.43 12.32
C LYS A 57 -31.05 -8.41 13.23
N ASN A 58 -30.52 -7.19 13.34
CA ASN A 58 -31.01 -6.14 14.23
C ASN A 58 -31.35 -4.86 13.49
N MET A 59 -32.42 -4.17 13.91
CA MET A 59 -32.79 -2.86 13.33
C MET A 59 -31.77 -1.76 13.63
N GLU A 60 -30.99 -1.88 14.70
CA GLU A 60 -29.99 -0.89 15.10
C GLU A 60 -28.82 -0.81 14.12
N ASP A 61 -28.56 -1.89 13.38
CA ASP A 61 -27.45 -2.00 12.42
C ASP A 61 -27.73 -1.30 11.08
N ILE A 62 -28.97 -0.85 10.86
CA ILE A 62 -29.38 -0.17 9.62
C ILE A 62 -29.87 1.25 9.88
N TYR A 63 -29.78 2.08 8.86
CA TYR A 63 -30.41 3.38 8.88
C TYR A 63 -31.93 3.25 8.72
N PRO A 64 -32.74 4.00 9.50
CA PRO A 64 -34.20 3.84 9.51
C PRO A 64 -34.86 4.29 8.20
N VAL A 65 -34.23 5.18 7.44
CA VAL A 65 -34.75 5.66 6.18
C VAL A 65 -34.00 5.01 5.03
N GLY A 66 -34.76 4.46 4.11
CA GLY A 66 -34.24 3.84 2.87
C GLY A 66 -35.07 4.28 1.68
N THR A 67 -34.93 3.53 0.59
CA THR A 67 -35.60 3.86 -0.67
C THR A 67 -36.33 2.67 -1.24
N PHE A 68 -37.58 2.87 -1.63
CA PHE A 68 -38.38 1.89 -2.36
C PHE A 68 -37.95 1.88 -3.83
N ALA A 69 -37.54 0.72 -4.32
CA ALA A 69 -37.03 0.54 -5.67
C ALA A 69 -37.75 -0.57 -6.41
N GLN A 70 -37.81 -0.42 -7.72
CA GLN A 70 -38.29 -1.43 -8.67
C GLN A 70 -37.08 -2.11 -9.31
N ILE A 71 -37.14 -3.43 -9.44
CA ILE A 71 -36.18 -4.22 -10.21
C ILE A 71 -36.58 -4.09 -11.67
N VAL A 72 -35.80 -3.35 -12.46
CA VAL A 72 -36.06 -3.09 -13.89
C VAL A 72 -35.50 -4.22 -14.74
N GLU A 73 -34.31 -4.69 -14.39
CA GLU A 73 -33.63 -5.76 -15.10
C GLU A 73 -32.98 -6.72 -14.09
N LEU A 74 -33.06 -8.01 -14.40
CA LEU A 74 -32.45 -9.05 -13.57
C LEU A 74 -31.66 -9.99 -14.48
N GLN A 75 -30.35 -10.06 -14.25
CA GLN A 75 -29.42 -10.97 -14.91
C GLN A 75 -29.01 -12.06 -13.94
N ASP A 76 -29.47 -13.27 -14.20
CA ASP A 76 -29.15 -14.45 -13.39
C ASP A 76 -27.86 -15.11 -13.92
N LEU A 77 -26.80 -15.09 -13.13
CA LEU A 77 -25.50 -15.68 -13.43
C LEU A 77 -25.29 -17.03 -12.70
N GLY A 78 -26.34 -17.62 -12.16
CA GLY A 78 -26.33 -18.90 -11.45
C GLY A 78 -25.95 -18.77 -9.97
N THR A 79 -24.71 -18.48 -9.66
CA THR A 79 -24.20 -18.31 -8.29
C THR A 79 -24.39 -16.89 -7.74
N ARG A 80 -24.70 -15.93 -8.59
CA ARG A 80 -24.94 -14.52 -8.26
C ARG A 80 -26.02 -13.94 -9.18
N VAL A 81 -26.70 -12.94 -8.68
CA VAL A 81 -27.69 -12.19 -9.45
C VAL A 81 -27.27 -10.73 -9.53
N ARG A 82 -27.25 -10.23 -10.75
CA ARG A 82 -27.06 -8.81 -11.01
C ARG A 82 -28.39 -8.19 -11.37
N MET A 83 -28.76 -7.11 -10.69
CA MET A 83 -30.01 -6.43 -10.93
C MET A 83 -29.84 -4.92 -11.06
N VAL A 84 -30.67 -4.34 -11.91
CA VAL A 84 -30.78 -2.90 -12.08
C VAL A 84 -31.99 -2.44 -11.30
N LEU A 85 -31.76 -1.60 -10.30
CA LEU A 85 -32.79 -1.07 -9.42
C LEU A 85 -33.08 0.38 -9.78
N MET A 86 -34.37 0.71 -9.96
CA MET A 86 -34.86 2.08 -10.14
C MET A 86 -35.55 2.53 -8.85
N ALA A 87 -34.99 3.52 -8.18
CA ALA A 87 -35.52 4.04 -6.94
C ALA A 87 -36.69 5.03 -7.21
N HIS A 88 -37.77 4.87 -6.46
CA HIS A 88 -38.98 5.69 -6.66
C HIS A 88 -39.20 6.71 -5.55
N ARG A 89 -39.18 6.28 -4.29
CA ARG A 89 -39.58 7.11 -3.15
C ARG A 89 -38.84 6.71 -1.87
N ARG A 90 -38.85 7.60 -0.89
CA ARG A 90 -38.33 7.33 0.45
C ARG A 90 -39.28 6.46 1.25
N ILE A 91 -38.74 5.55 2.00
CA ILE A 91 -39.46 4.68 2.94
C ILE A 91 -38.75 4.69 4.28
N ARG A 92 -39.50 4.52 5.36
CA ARG A 92 -38.98 4.29 6.70
C ARG A 92 -39.34 2.87 7.13
N ILE A 93 -38.40 2.17 7.71
CA ILE A 93 -38.64 0.86 8.30
C ILE A 93 -39.15 1.05 9.74
N ASN A 94 -40.24 0.38 10.08
CA ASN A 94 -40.86 0.48 11.42
C ASN A 94 -40.53 -0.75 12.24
N ASP A 95 -40.73 -1.95 11.67
CA ASP A 95 -40.53 -3.22 12.35
C ASP A 95 -39.98 -4.30 11.41
N LEU A 96 -39.32 -5.31 12.00
CA LEU A 96 -38.93 -6.54 11.31
C LEU A 96 -39.98 -7.62 11.61
N VAL A 97 -40.66 -8.11 10.58
CA VAL A 97 -41.64 -9.14 10.65
C VAL A 97 -41.05 -10.46 10.20
N MET A 98 -41.25 -11.53 10.96
CA MET A 98 -40.82 -12.86 10.52
C MET A 98 -41.75 -13.34 9.40
N GLU A 99 -41.21 -13.84 8.31
CA GLU A 99 -41.99 -14.51 7.27
C GLU A 99 -42.41 -15.88 7.82
N GLU A 100 -43.70 -16.06 8.15
CA GLU A 100 -44.25 -17.39 8.39
C GLU A 100 -44.32 -18.11 7.03
N PRO A 101 -43.88 -19.37 6.94
CA PRO A 101 -44.00 -20.11 5.68
C PRO A 101 -45.45 -20.26 5.34
N GLU A 102 -45.90 -19.72 4.21
CA GLU A 102 -47.24 -19.94 3.71
C GLU A 102 -47.48 -21.46 3.61
N PRO A 103 -48.66 -21.95 4.11
CA PRO A 103 -48.97 -23.35 3.99
C PRO A 103 -49.02 -23.71 2.50
N VAL A 104 -48.21 -24.70 2.11
CA VAL A 104 -48.18 -25.24 0.76
C VAL A 104 -49.59 -25.73 0.43
N PRO A 105 -50.27 -25.23 -0.63
CA PRO A 105 -51.58 -25.74 -1.00
C PRO A 105 -51.43 -27.20 -1.35
N ILE A 106 -52.07 -28.05 -0.54
CA ILE A 106 -52.18 -29.49 -0.78
C ILE A 106 -52.99 -29.63 -2.10
N ARG A 107 -52.31 -30.02 -3.17
CA ARG A 107 -52.98 -30.44 -4.38
C ARG A 107 -53.72 -31.74 -4.04
N THR A 108 -54.99 -31.66 -3.76
CA THR A 108 -55.86 -32.81 -3.78
C THR A 108 -55.97 -33.30 -5.24
N SER A 109 -55.25 -34.35 -5.56
CA SER A 109 -55.53 -35.11 -6.78
C SER A 109 -56.86 -35.78 -6.63
N ASP A 110 -57.82 -35.32 -7.40
CA ASP A 110 -59.13 -35.97 -7.62
C ASP A 110 -58.86 -37.21 -8.47
N ASP A 111 -58.54 -38.33 -7.82
CA ASP A 111 -58.75 -39.67 -8.41
C ASP A 111 -58.81 -40.66 -7.25
N GLY A 112 -60.03 -41.17 -7.07
CA GLY A 112 -60.38 -42.12 -6.03
C GLY A 112 -59.69 -43.45 -6.20
N VAL A 113 -59.60 -44.13 -5.08
CA VAL A 113 -59.44 -45.54 -4.72
C VAL A 113 -58.18 -45.82 -3.86
N GLY A 114 -58.44 -46.29 -2.63
CA GLY A 114 -57.66 -47.28 -1.91
C GLY A 114 -56.76 -46.76 -0.79
N VAL A 115 -57.35 -46.76 0.38
CA VAL A 115 -56.81 -47.19 1.69
C VAL A 115 -55.36 -47.67 1.62
N VAL A 116 -54.50 -47.02 2.38
CA VAL A 116 -53.65 -47.59 3.45
C VAL A 116 -53.05 -46.47 4.27
N ASP A 117 -53.24 -46.53 5.57
CA ASP A 117 -52.59 -45.77 6.61
C ASP A 117 -51.07 -45.97 6.52
N GLU A 118 -50.33 -44.93 6.23
CA GLU A 118 -48.94 -44.83 6.63
C GLU A 118 -48.69 -43.42 7.13
N GLU A 119 -48.64 -43.29 8.45
CA GLU A 119 -48.10 -42.14 9.16
C GLU A 119 -46.70 -41.87 8.66
N VAL A 120 -46.54 -40.97 7.71
CA VAL A 120 -45.27 -40.37 7.42
C VAL A 120 -44.95 -39.45 8.59
N ARG A 121 -44.27 -40.00 9.59
CA ARG A 121 -43.53 -39.27 10.58
C ARG A 121 -42.57 -38.34 9.89
N VAL A 122 -42.96 -37.09 9.74
CA VAL A 122 -42.01 -36.00 9.46
C VAL A 122 -41.01 -36.03 10.60
N LYS A 123 -39.78 -36.40 10.28
CA LYS A 123 -38.67 -36.28 11.20
C LYS A 123 -38.53 -34.84 11.64
N GLN A 124 -39.05 -34.57 12.81
CA GLN A 124 -38.61 -33.45 13.65
C GLN A 124 -37.26 -33.85 14.24
N ASP A 125 -36.21 -33.64 13.51
CA ASP A 125 -34.87 -33.71 14.05
C ASP A 125 -33.99 -32.73 13.32
N ALA A 126 -33.95 -31.51 13.80
CA ALA A 126 -32.80 -30.67 14.01
C ALA A 126 -33.21 -29.41 14.75
N PRO A 127 -32.56 -28.99 15.82
CA PRO A 127 -32.81 -27.70 16.41
C PRO A 127 -32.41 -26.63 15.38
N SER A 128 -33.44 -25.97 14.81
CA SER A 128 -33.17 -24.78 14.00
C SER A 128 -32.58 -23.73 14.92
N THR A 129 -31.27 -23.57 14.83
CA THR A 129 -30.59 -22.44 15.41
C THR A 129 -31.29 -21.18 14.92
N THR A 130 -31.57 -20.28 15.82
CA THR A 130 -32.24 -18.98 15.63
C THR A 130 -31.53 -18.10 14.56
N ASP A 131 -30.45 -18.56 14.00
CA ASP A 131 -29.56 -17.86 13.03
C ASP A 131 -30.03 -17.92 11.57
N ASP A 132 -31.07 -18.67 11.25
CA ASP A 132 -31.47 -18.97 9.86
C ASP A 132 -32.77 -18.32 9.38
N LYS A 133 -33.36 -17.40 10.19
CA LYS A 133 -34.65 -16.76 9.85
C LYS A 133 -34.43 -15.45 9.09
N LEU A 134 -35.05 -15.34 7.92
CA LEU A 134 -35.10 -14.11 7.15
C LEU A 134 -36.21 -13.19 7.68
N PHE A 135 -35.93 -11.91 7.81
CA PHE A 135 -36.85 -10.90 8.26
C PHE A 135 -37.33 -10.06 7.08
N LEU A 136 -38.66 -9.81 7.05
CA LEU A 136 -39.27 -8.81 6.18
C LEU A 136 -39.46 -7.52 6.97
N GLY A 137 -39.10 -6.38 6.34
CA GLY A 137 -39.32 -5.07 6.97
C GLY A 137 -40.71 -4.52 6.69
N SER A 138 -41.44 -4.18 7.75
CA SER A 138 -42.63 -3.34 7.62
C SER A 138 -42.22 -1.89 7.35
N THR A 139 -42.67 -1.28 6.27
CA THR A 139 -42.24 0.05 5.85
C THR A 139 -43.41 1.01 5.64
N GLU A 140 -43.22 2.27 5.96
CA GLU A 140 -44.09 3.40 5.62
C GLU A 140 -43.49 4.34 4.58
N ASN A 141 -44.37 4.98 3.81
CA ASN A 141 -43.88 5.99 2.83
C ASN A 141 -43.57 7.31 3.55
N VAL A 142 -42.44 7.88 3.22
CA VAL A 142 -42.00 9.16 3.76
C VAL A 142 -41.99 10.21 2.66
N THR A 143 -42.81 11.27 2.85
CA THR A 143 -42.87 12.42 1.95
C THR A 143 -42.11 13.61 2.55
N HIS A 144 -41.61 14.49 1.69
CA HIS A 144 -41.01 15.75 2.12
C HIS A 144 -42.09 16.67 2.71
N LYS A 145 -41.67 17.58 3.58
CA LYS A 145 -42.53 18.65 4.10
C LYS A 145 -42.93 19.59 2.97
N GLU A 146 -44.14 20.18 3.08
CA GLU A 146 -44.56 21.23 2.19
C GLU A 146 -43.62 22.43 2.31
N TYR A 147 -43.22 23.01 1.19
CA TYR A 147 -42.31 24.14 1.15
C TYR A 147 -42.81 25.18 0.15
N GLU A 148 -42.58 26.44 0.47
CA GLU A 148 -42.80 27.55 -0.45
C GLU A 148 -41.49 27.87 -1.18
N THR A 149 -41.57 28.18 -2.46
CA THR A 149 -40.41 28.53 -3.28
C THR A 149 -39.96 29.97 -2.97
N THR A 150 -39.16 30.13 -1.93
CA THR A 150 -38.55 31.40 -1.54
C THR A 150 -37.37 31.76 -2.46
N GLU A 151 -36.98 33.05 -2.44
CA GLU A 151 -35.80 33.52 -3.19
C GLU A 151 -34.52 32.81 -2.74
N GLU A 152 -34.46 32.42 -1.48
CA GLU A 152 -33.32 31.64 -0.93
C GLU A 152 -33.22 30.24 -1.56
N ILE A 153 -34.35 29.53 -1.71
CA ILE A 153 -34.40 28.24 -2.38
C ILE A 153 -33.99 28.36 -3.84
N LYS A 154 -34.44 29.41 -4.53
CA LYS A 154 -34.03 29.67 -5.91
C LYS A 154 -32.53 29.91 -6.04
N ALA A 155 -31.95 30.70 -5.13
CA ALA A 155 -30.53 31.00 -5.11
C ALA A 155 -29.70 29.73 -4.84
N MET A 156 -30.09 28.92 -3.85
CA MET A 156 -29.44 27.65 -3.57
C MET A 156 -29.53 26.68 -4.74
N THR A 157 -30.68 26.60 -5.41
CA THR A 157 -30.89 25.75 -6.58
C THR A 157 -29.97 26.16 -7.73
N GLN A 158 -29.80 27.43 -8.01
CA GLN A 158 -28.88 27.93 -9.03
C GLN A 158 -27.42 27.67 -8.66
N GLU A 159 -27.05 27.79 -7.39
CA GLU A 159 -25.69 27.51 -6.94
C GLU A 159 -25.36 25.99 -7.03
N VAL A 160 -26.32 25.10 -6.77
CA VAL A 160 -26.17 23.66 -7.00
C VAL A 160 -25.89 23.36 -8.46
N ILE A 161 -26.70 23.93 -9.38
CA ILE A 161 -26.53 23.76 -10.84
C ILE A 161 -25.15 24.26 -11.30
N LYS A 162 -24.74 25.44 -10.81
CA LYS A 162 -23.45 26.04 -11.12
C LYS A 162 -22.32 25.16 -10.63
N THR A 163 -22.35 24.69 -9.38
CA THR A 163 -21.33 23.84 -8.79
C THR A 163 -21.19 22.51 -9.55
N ILE A 164 -22.31 21.89 -9.96
CA ILE A 164 -22.29 20.69 -10.80
C ILE A 164 -21.58 20.96 -12.15
N ARG A 165 -21.86 22.08 -12.81
CA ARG A 165 -21.15 22.45 -14.06
C ARG A 165 -19.66 22.63 -13.85
N ASP A 166 -19.28 23.28 -12.76
CA ASP A 166 -17.88 23.54 -12.43
C ASP A 166 -17.12 22.24 -12.16
N ILE A 167 -17.75 21.27 -11.46
CA ILE A 167 -17.18 19.93 -11.24
C ILE A 167 -17.01 19.18 -12.57
N ILE A 168 -18.01 19.21 -13.45
CA ILE A 168 -17.96 18.57 -14.78
C ILE A 168 -16.83 19.15 -15.64
N ALA A 169 -16.57 20.46 -15.53
CA ALA A 169 -15.49 21.12 -16.23
C ALA A 169 -14.10 20.66 -15.73
N LEU A 170 -13.97 20.34 -14.45
CA LEU A 170 -12.74 19.86 -13.83
C LEU A 170 -12.50 18.37 -14.04
N ASN A 171 -13.57 17.55 -14.03
CA ASN A 171 -13.48 16.12 -14.11
C ASN A 171 -14.49 15.55 -15.11
N PRO A 172 -14.04 15.11 -16.31
CA PRO A 172 -14.91 14.55 -17.36
C PRO A 172 -15.71 13.31 -16.94
N LEU A 173 -15.23 12.52 -15.97
CA LEU A 173 -15.92 11.32 -15.47
C LEU A 173 -17.29 11.65 -14.86
N TYR A 174 -17.45 12.85 -14.27
CA TYR A 174 -18.75 13.33 -13.79
C TYR A 174 -19.76 13.54 -14.90
N ARG A 175 -19.31 13.90 -16.10
CA ARG A 175 -20.19 14.06 -17.28
C ARG A 175 -20.83 12.71 -17.65
N ASP A 176 -20.03 11.64 -17.66
CA ASP A 176 -20.52 10.31 -18.02
C ASP A 176 -21.50 9.77 -16.97
N SER A 177 -21.16 9.94 -15.69
CA SER A 177 -22.05 9.61 -14.57
C SER A 177 -23.38 10.37 -14.64
N LEU A 178 -23.33 11.66 -14.92
CA LEU A 178 -24.54 12.49 -15.09
C LEU A 178 -25.37 12.04 -16.29
N GLN A 179 -24.74 11.71 -17.40
CA GLN A 179 -25.45 11.20 -18.59
C GLN A 179 -26.15 9.89 -18.30
N GLN A 180 -25.50 8.95 -17.60
CA GLN A 180 -26.12 7.69 -17.19
C GLN A 180 -27.32 7.92 -16.27
N MET A 181 -27.21 8.85 -15.32
CA MET A 181 -28.30 9.17 -14.40
C MET A 181 -29.47 9.85 -15.09
N LEU A 182 -29.22 10.68 -16.12
CA LEU A 182 -30.26 11.41 -16.85
C LEU A 182 -30.95 10.60 -17.95
N GLN A 183 -30.35 9.49 -18.42
CA GLN A 183 -30.96 8.65 -19.49
C GLN A 183 -32.32 8.08 -19.12
N PHE A 184 -32.56 7.85 -17.84
CA PHE A 184 -33.77 7.19 -17.34
C PHE A 184 -34.70 8.08 -16.52
N GLY A 185 -34.33 9.36 -16.30
CA GLY A 185 -35.11 10.30 -15.51
C GLY A 185 -35.79 11.39 -16.34
N GLN A 186 -36.91 11.91 -15.85
CA GLN A 186 -37.52 13.13 -16.43
C GLN A 186 -36.57 14.31 -16.22
N ARG A 187 -36.27 15.05 -17.29
CA ARG A 187 -35.43 16.27 -17.28
C ARG A 187 -36.11 17.41 -16.55
N VAL A 188 -36.19 17.38 -15.22
CA VAL A 188 -36.71 18.47 -14.42
C VAL A 188 -35.50 19.13 -13.71
N VAL A 189 -34.78 19.94 -14.50
CA VAL A 189 -33.56 20.63 -14.05
C VAL A 189 -33.83 21.73 -13.00
N ASP A 190 -35.08 22.19 -12.86
CA ASP A 190 -35.44 23.29 -11.96
C ASP A 190 -36.18 22.85 -10.68
N ASN A 191 -36.32 21.57 -10.43
CA ASN A 191 -36.99 21.07 -9.23
C ASN A 191 -36.01 20.94 -8.05
N PRO A 192 -36.18 21.75 -6.98
CA PRO A 192 -35.27 21.74 -5.82
C PRO A 192 -35.17 20.35 -5.14
N VAL A 193 -36.29 19.60 -5.09
CA VAL A 193 -36.33 18.24 -4.54
C VAL A 193 -35.43 17.29 -5.34
N TYR A 194 -35.54 17.34 -6.67
CA TYR A 194 -34.71 16.52 -7.54
C TYR A 194 -33.25 16.90 -7.50
N LEU A 195 -32.94 18.21 -7.52
CA LEU A 195 -31.58 18.72 -7.50
C LEU A 195 -30.83 18.43 -6.20
N SER A 196 -31.53 18.45 -5.06
CA SER A 196 -30.93 18.06 -3.78
C SER A 196 -30.51 16.59 -3.77
N ASP A 197 -31.33 15.72 -4.35
CA ASP A 197 -31.03 14.29 -4.46
C ASP A 197 -29.98 14.01 -5.53
N LEU A 198 -30.00 14.71 -6.66
CA LEU A 198 -29.01 14.62 -7.73
C LEU A 198 -27.62 15.04 -7.23
N GLY A 199 -27.55 16.17 -6.53
CA GLY A 199 -26.27 16.66 -6.00
C GLY A 199 -25.62 15.64 -5.07
N ALA A 200 -26.40 15.07 -4.15
CA ALA A 200 -25.87 14.03 -3.27
C ALA A 200 -25.52 12.72 -4.00
N ALA A 201 -26.32 12.30 -4.98
CA ALA A 201 -26.09 11.10 -5.77
C ALA A 201 -24.83 11.17 -6.66
N LEU A 202 -24.43 12.38 -7.09
CA LEU A 202 -23.24 12.62 -7.89
C LEU A 202 -21.95 12.63 -7.06
N THR A 203 -22.04 12.92 -5.75
CA THR A 203 -20.87 13.04 -4.89
C THR A 203 -20.38 11.70 -4.35
N GLY A 204 -19.07 11.58 -4.14
CA GLY A 204 -18.43 10.47 -3.43
C GLY A 204 -18.36 10.66 -1.91
N GLY A 205 -19.33 11.39 -1.31
CA GLY A 205 -19.37 11.68 0.11
C GLY A 205 -19.41 10.44 1.02
N GLU A 206 -19.12 10.62 2.29
CA GLU A 206 -19.19 9.54 3.27
C GLU A 206 -20.64 9.08 3.48
N THR A 207 -20.83 7.82 3.85
CA THR A 207 -22.15 7.21 4.00
C THR A 207 -23.04 8.00 4.95
N GLU A 208 -22.50 8.49 6.07
CA GLU A 208 -23.23 9.29 7.05
C GLU A 208 -23.72 10.62 6.48
N GLU A 209 -22.87 11.33 5.71
CA GLU A 209 -23.21 12.59 5.06
C GLU A 209 -24.32 12.40 4.00
N LEU A 210 -24.24 11.31 3.22
CA LEU A 210 -25.25 10.98 2.21
C LEU A 210 -26.57 10.53 2.85
N MET A 211 -26.51 9.78 3.95
CA MET A 211 -27.70 9.40 4.72
C MET A 211 -28.39 10.60 5.35
N ALA A 212 -27.62 11.58 5.85
CA ALA A 212 -28.20 12.83 6.36
C ALA A 212 -29.04 13.57 5.30
N VAL A 213 -28.61 13.55 4.03
CA VAL A 213 -29.41 14.10 2.92
C VAL A 213 -30.66 13.27 2.64
N LEU A 214 -30.56 11.93 2.70
CA LEU A 214 -31.70 11.04 2.46
C LEU A 214 -32.77 11.16 3.57
N GLU A 215 -32.36 11.28 4.83
CA GLU A 215 -33.23 11.37 6.00
C GLU A 215 -33.89 12.73 6.15
N THR A 216 -33.25 13.80 5.64
CA THR A 216 -33.78 15.17 5.77
C THR A 216 -35.02 15.36 4.89
N LEU A 217 -36.16 15.67 5.52
CA LEU A 217 -37.46 15.91 4.85
C LEU A 217 -37.71 17.37 4.51
N ASP A 218 -36.98 18.29 5.13
CA ASP A 218 -37.03 19.70 4.88
C ASP A 218 -36.20 20.07 3.65
N ILE A 219 -36.81 20.67 2.63
CA ILE A 219 -36.15 20.91 1.34
C ILE A 219 -35.02 21.95 1.38
N PRO A 220 -35.19 23.12 2.05
CA PRO A 220 -34.08 24.05 2.20
C PRO A 220 -32.84 23.44 2.85
N THR A 221 -33.04 22.75 3.97
CA THR A 221 -31.96 22.07 4.69
C THR A 221 -31.30 20.97 3.84
N ARG A 222 -32.10 20.20 3.08
CA ARG A 222 -31.59 19.17 2.17
C ARG A 222 -30.72 19.76 1.04
N LEU A 223 -31.17 20.87 0.43
CA LEU A 223 -30.41 21.59 -0.58
C LEU A 223 -29.08 22.10 -0.03
N MET A 224 -29.09 22.64 1.18
CA MET A 224 -27.85 23.10 1.84
C MET A 224 -26.88 21.97 2.12
N LEU A 225 -27.35 20.82 2.61
CA LEU A 225 -26.52 19.64 2.81
C LEU A 225 -25.94 19.12 1.49
N SER A 226 -26.74 19.03 0.44
CA SER A 226 -26.28 18.62 -0.89
C SER A 226 -25.26 19.60 -1.48
N LEU A 227 -25.48 20.90 -1.32
CA LEU A 227 -24.54 21.94 -1.76
C LEU A 227 -23.21 21.84 -1.00
N LYS A 228 -23.23 21.57 0.29
CA LYS A 228 -22.03 21.35 1.09
C LYS A 228 -21.21 20.18 0.56
N LEU A 229 -21.85 19.07 0.23
CA LEU A 229 -21.19 17.89 -0.37
C LEU A 229 -20.58 18.22 -1.74
N LEU A 230 -21.34 18.89 -2.60
CA LEU A 230 -20.85 19.30 -3.92
C LEU A 230 -19.65 20.25 -3.84
N LYS A 231 -19.65 21.19 -2.90
CA LYS A 231 -18.49 22.10 -2.70
C LYS A 231 -17.26 21.33 -2.20
N LYS A 232 -17.43 20.38 -1.30
CA LYS A 232 -16.33 19.48 -0.85
C LYS A 232 -15.72 18.73 -2.04
N ASP A 233 -16.54 18.17 -2.91
CA ASP A 233 -16.13 17.45 -4.11
C ASP A 233 -15.47 18.36 -5.17
N TYR A 234 -15.99 19.58 -5.32
CA TYR A 234 -15.38 20.59 -6.20
C TYR A 234 -13.96 20.95 -5.76
N GLU A 235 -13.76 21.21 -4.47
CA GLU A 235 -12.42 21.51 -3.92
C GLU A 235 -11.47 20.33 -4.08
N MET A 236 -11.95 19.10 -3.83
CA MET A 236 -11.17 17.89 -4.03
C MET A 236 -10.76 17.69 -5.49
N SER A 237 -11.69 17.88 -6.44
CA SER A 237 -11.43 17.78 -7.88
C SER A 237 -10.42 18.84 -8.34
N LYS A 238 -10.51 20.06 -7.82
CA LYS A 238 -9.56 21.15 -8.09
C LYS A 238 -8.16 20.81 -7.57
N LEU A 239 -8.08 20.25 -6.37
CA LEU A 239 -6.80 19.81 -5.78
C LEU A 239 -6.19 18.66 -6.59
N GLN A 240 -6.97 17.67 -6.97
CA GLN A 240 -6.52 16.56 -7.83
C GLN A 240 -5.99 17.06 -9.17
N GLN A 241 -6.66 18.01 -9.81
CA GLN A 241 -6.20 18.60 -11.06
C GLN A 241 -4.86 19.33 -10.88
N LYS A 242 -4.70 20.06 -9.78
CA LYS A 242 -3.44 20.76 -9.46
C LYS A 242 -2.30 19.77 -9.25
N ILE A 243 -2.52 18.74 -8.42
CA ILE A 243 -1.54 17.69 -8.18
C ILE A 243 -1.18 16.96 -9.48
N GLY A 244 -2.18 16.62 -10.30
CA GLY A 244 -1.98 15.98 -11.59
C GLY A 244 -1.06 16.80 -12.51
N LYS A 245 -1.26 18.10 -12.61
CA LYS A 245 -0.38 19.00 -13.39
C LYS A 245 1.04 19.05 -12.82
N GLU A 246 1.19 19.21 -11.50
CA GLU A 246 2.51 19.24 -10.88
C GLU A 246 3.30 17.93 -11.09
N VAL A 247 2.62 16.78 -11.02
CA VAL A 247 3.22 15.47 -11.30
C VAL A 247 3.63 15.37 -12.77
N GLU A 248 2.74 15.77 -13.70
CA GLU A 248 3.02 15.74 -15.13
C GLU A 248 4.22 16.63 -15.50
N ASP A 249 4.30 17.84 -14.93
CA ASP A 249 5.43 18.75 -15.15
C ASP A 249 6.74 18.18 -14.61
N LYS A 250 6.73 17.55 -13.42
CA LYS A 250 7.90 16.88 -12.86
C LYS A 250 8.34 15.68 -13.72
N VAL A 251 7.41 14.88 -14.20
CA VAL A 251 7.70 13.74 -15.09
C VAL A 251 8.32 14.24 -16.39
N LYS A 252 7.74 15.26 -17.04
CA LYS A 252 8.28 15.87 -18.26
C LYS A 252 9.68 16.45 -18.04
N ALA A 253 9.91 17.14 -16.92
CA ALA A 253 11.23 17.68 -16.58
C ALA A 253 12.27 16.56 -16.39
N THR A 254 11.91 15.46 -15.74
CA THR A 254 12.78 14.32 -15.52
C THR A 254 13.10 13.60 -16.85
N GLN A 255 12.11 13.36 -17.69
CA GLN A 255 12.31 12.77 -19.03
C GLN A 255 13.20 13.64 -19.89
N ARG A 256 12.99 14.98 -19.88
CA ARG A 256 13.84 15.92 -20.62
C ARG A 256 15.29 15.89 -20.13
N LYS A 257 15.50 15.83 -18.82
CA LYS A 257 16.85 15.71 -18.22
C LYS A 257 17.54 14.41 -18.63
N TYR A 258 16.80 13.29 -18.63
CA TYR A 258 17.33 12.00 -19.08
C TYR A 258 17.74 12.05 -20.56
N MET A 259 16.87 12.56 -21.41
CA MET A 259 17.12 12.71 -22.87
C MET A 259 18.33 13.59 -23.15
N LEU A 260 18.48 14.73 -22.45
CA LEU A 260 19.63 15.62 -22.56
C LEU A 260 20.92 14.93 -22.11
N ASN A 261 20.89 14.12 -21.05
CA ASN A 261 22.05 13.37 -20.60
C ASN A 261 22.48 12.31 -21.62
N GLU A 262 21.54 11.59 -22.23
CA GLU A 262 21.85 10.62 -23.31
C GLU A 262 22.41 11.30 -24.55
N GLN A 263 21.85 12.45 -24.96
CA GLN A 263 22.40 13.25 -26.04
C GLN A 263 23.83 13.75 -25.73
N LEU A 264 24.06 14.24 -24.52
CA LEU A 264 25.36 14.68 -24.06
C LEU A 264 26.40 13.53 -24.07
N LYS A 265 25.97 12.32 -23.66
CA LYS A 265 26.79 11.11 -23.70
C LYS A 265 27.17 10.74 -25.15
N THR A 266 26.20 10.77 -26.06
CA THR A 266 26.42 10.52 -27.48
C THR A 266 27.38 11.55 -28.10
N ILE A 267 27.16 12.84 -27.82
CA ILE A 267 28.03 13.94 -28.31
C ILE A 267 29.45 13.80 -27.77
N LYS A 268 29.63 13.51 -26.48
CA LYS A 268 30.96 13.26 -25.89
C LYS A 268 31.68 12.09 -26.55
N LYS A 269 30.93 11.01 -26.87
CA LYS A 269 31.47 9.84 -27.58
C LYS A 269 31.89 10.17 -29.00
N GLU A 270 31.08 10.93 -29.75
CA GLU A 270 31.43 11.41 -31.12
C GLU A 270 32.60 12.36 -31.14
N LEU A 271 32.76 13.21 -30.12
CA LEU A 271 33.88 14.13 -29.99
C LEU A 271 35.18 13.46 -29.46
N GLY A 272 35.13 12.14 -29.14
CA GLY A 272 36.27 11.43 -28.57
C GLY A 272 36.67 11.93 -27.17
N MET A 273 35.79 12.66 -26.49
CA MET A 273 36.06 13.24 -25.17
C MET A 273 35.70 12.28 -24.01
N GLU A 274 35.11 11.15 -24.30
CA GLU A 274 34.88 10.10 -23.30
C GLU A 274 36.11 9.20 -23.21
N LYS A 275 36.99 9.49 -22.26
CA LYS A 275 37.57 8.38 -21.52
C LYS A 275 36.41 7.74 -20.79
N ASP A 276 36.11 6.51 -21.14
CA ASP A 276 35.06 5.72 -20.49
C ASP A 276 35.25 5.84 -18.98
N ASP A 277 34.22 6.15 -18.22
CA ASP A 277 34.33 6.24 -16.75
C ASP A 277 35.03 5.00 -16.18
N THR A 278 34.84 3.86 -16.85
CA THR A 278 35.52 2.59 -16.57
C THR A 278 37.04 2.67 -16.84
N GLU A 279 37.48 3.29 -17.93
CA GLU A 279 38.92 3.47 -18.20
C GLU A 279 39.58 4.43 -17.20
N THR A 280 38.88 5.47 -16.78
CA THR A 280 39.39 6.38 -15.74
C THR A 280 39.56 5.68 -14.39
N ILE A 281 38.67 4.74 -14.04
CA ILE A 281 38.80 3.91 -12.85
C ILE A 281 39.96 2.93 -12.96
N ILE A 282 40.14 2.30 -14.13
CA ILE A 282 41.25 1.38 -14.40
C ILE A 282 42.59 2.10 -14.34
N ASP A 283 42.71 3.29 -14.95
CA ASP A 283 43.89 4.14 -14.87
C ASP A 283 44.25 4.48 -13.41
N LYS A 284 43.24 4.74 -12.57
CA LYS A 284 43.46 4.98 -11.16
C LYS A 284 44.03 3.76 -10.44
N TYR A 285 43.56 2.56 -10.75
CA TYR A 285 44.06 1.31 -10.15
C TYR A 285 45.49 1.02 -10.61
N THR A 286 45.77 1.17 -11.90
CA THR A 286 47.10 0.99 -12.46
C THR A 286 48.10 1.93 -11.80
N LYS A 287 47.76 3.23 -11.66
CA LYS A 287 48.61 4.22 -10.98
C LYS A 287 48.88 3.90 -9.53
N ARG A 288 47.93 3.32 -8.81
CA ARG A 288 48.12 2.91 -7.41
C ARG A 288 49.12 1.76 -7.27
N LEU A 289 49.17 0.88 -8.26
CA LEU A 289 50.06 -0.29 -8.27
C LEU A 289 51.46 0.04 -8.82
N GLU A 290 51.63 1.22 -9.46
CA GLU A 290 52.93 1.69 -9.94
C GLU A 290 53.90 1.88 -8.75
N GLY A 291 55.04 1.24 -8.81
CA GLY A 291 56.08 1.32 -7.76
C GLY A 291 55.90 0.35 -6.60
N LEU A 292 54.82 -0.45 -6.59
CA LEU A 292 54.62 -1.51 -5.58
C LEU A 292 55.17 -2.84 -6.09
N ASN A 293 55.78 -3.61 -5.19
CA ASN A 293 56.25 -4.97 -5.50
C ASN A 293 55.10 -5.98 -5.23
N VAL A 294 54.17 -6.07 -6.19
CA VAL A 294 53.01 -6.95 -6.10
C VAL A 294 53.42 -8.39 -6.36
N PRO A 295 53.13 -9.37 -5.49
CA PRO A 295 53.36 -10.78 -5.74
C PRO A 295 52.66 -11.25 -7.03
N GLU A 296 53.31 -12.15 -7.82
CA GLU A 296 52.82 -12.61 -9.11
C GLU A 296 51.36 -13.19 -9.02
N ALA A 297 51.06 -13.96 -7.99
CA ALA A 297 49.73 -14.48 -7.77
C ALA A 297 48.68 -13.40 -7.55
N ALA A 298 49.00 -12.31 -6.85
CA ALA A 298 48.08 -11.20 -6.63
C ALA A 298 47.91 -10.37 -7.89
N ARG A 299 48.99 -10.19 -8.67
CA ARG A 299 49.00 -9.43 -9.93
C ARG A 299 48.10 -10.09 -10.98
N SER A 300 48.21 -11.41 -11.13
CA SER A 300 47.32 -12.20 -12.01
C SER A 300 45.84 -11.98 -11.70
N VAL A 301 45.46 -12.05 -10.44
CA VAL A 301 44.04 -11.84 -10.00
C VAL A 301 43.61 -10.39 -10.28
N ILE A 302 44.47 -9.41 -10.01
CA ILE A 302 44.15 -7.99 -10.27
C ILE A 302 43.96 -7.76 -11.77
N ASP A 303 44.81 -8.30 -12.64
CA ASP A 303 44.69 -8.15 -14.08
C ASP A 303 43.44 -8.83 -14.64
N GLU A 304 43.07 -10.02 -14.11
CA GLU A 304 41.82 -10.71 -14.44
C GLU A 304 40.59 -9.89 -14.06
N GLU A 305 40.56 -9.36 -12.85
CA GLU A 305 39.41 -8.56 -12.38
C GLU A 305 39.32 -7.20 -13.09
N ILE A 306 40.45 -6.57 -13.46
CA ILE A 306 40.47 -5.37 -14.32
C ILE A 306 39.89 -5.68 -15.70
N ASN A 307 40.31 -6.81 -16.31
CA ASN A 307 39.76 -7.21 -17.60
C ASN A 307 38.24 -7.49 -17.48
N LYS A 308 37.78 -8.16 -16.45
CA LYS A 308 36.36 -8.37 -16.17
C LYS A 308 35.62 -7.05 -16.05
N LEU A 309 36.16 -6.07 -15.33
CA LEU A 309 35.54 -4.75 -15.14
C LEU A 309 35.33 -4.00 -16.46
N ARG A 310 36.16 -4.22 -17.47
CA ARG A 310 36.02 -3.60 -18.81
C ARG A 310 34.79 -4.05 -19.57
N PHE A 311 34.35 -5.31 -19.34
CA PHE A 311 33.22 -5.90 -20.05
C PHE A 311 31.89 -5.79 -19.28
N LEU A 312 31.92 -5.38 -18.02
CA LEU A 312 30.72 -5.24 -17.19
C LEU A 312 30.04 -3.89 -17.44
N ASP A 313 28.70 -3.90 -17.42
CA ASP A 313 27.89 -2.68 -17.44
C ASP A 313 28.09 -1.91 -16.13
N ALA A 314 28.43 -0.61 -16.23
CA ALA A 314 28.67 0.27 -15.09
C ALA A 314 27.49 0.38 -14.10
N HIS A 315 26.28 0.05 -14.54
CA HIS A 315 25.07 0.05 -13.70
C HIS A 315 24.74 -1.31 -13.10
N SER A 316 25.50 -2.35 -13.39
CA SER A 316 25.26 -3.69 -12.83
C SER A 316 25.73 -3.80 -11.39
N SER A 317 25.06 -4.67 -10.62
CA SER A 317 25.50 -5.00 -9.26
C SER A 317 26.86 -5.67 -9.23
N GLU A 318 27.18 -6.46 -10.26
CA GLU A 318 28.45 -7.17 -10.43
C GLU A 318 29.60 -6.19 -10.63
N PHE A 319 29.42 -5.12 -11.41
CA PHE A 319 30.39 -4.03 -11.54
C PHE A 319 30.75 -3.43 -10.18
N SER A 320 29.77 -3.16 -9.33
CA SER A 320 29.99 -2.59 -8.00
C SER A 320 30.79 -3.54 -7.09
N VAL A 321 30.52 -4.85 -7.16
CA VAL A 321 31.23 -5.87 -6.37
C VAL A 321 32.69 -5.97 -6.83
N THR A 322 32.93 -6.11 -8.14
CA THR A 322 34.29 -6.18 -8.75
C THR A 322 35.05 -4.91 -8.45
N ARG A 323 34.45 -3.75 -8.57
CA ARG A 323 35.08 -2.46 -8.24
C ARG A 323 35.51 -2.40 -6.78
N ASN A 324 34.65 -2.79 -5.84
CA ASN A 324 34.97 -2.80 -4.41
C ASN A 324 36.15 -3.78 -4.14
N TYR A 325 36.15 -4.93 -4.77
CA TYR A 325 37.22 -5.92 -4.62
C TYR A 325 38.55 -5.36 -5.12
N LEU A 326 38.59 -4.73 -6.30
CA LEU A 326 39.77 -4.06 -6.84
C LEU A 326 40.22 -2.87 -5.98
N ASP A 327 39.27 -2.10 -5.41
CA ASP A 327 39.62 -1.02 -4.47
C ASP A 327 40.42 -1.57 -3.28
N TRP A 328 39.99 -2.69 -2.69
CA TRP A 328 40.71 -3.34 -1.58
C TRP A 328 42.06 -3.87 -2.01
N LEU A 329 42.16 -4.61 -3.13
CA LEU A 329 43.41 -5.16 -3.62
C LEU A 329 44.45 -4.11 -3.96
N THR A 330 44.02 -2.95 -4.50
CA THR A 330 44.91 -1.87 -4.90
C THR A 330 45.31 -0.91 -3.77
N ILE A 331 44.60 -0.93 -2.62
CA ILE A 331 44.97 -0.15 -1.43
C ILE A 331 46.02 -0.85 -0.60
N ILE A 332 46.13 -2.17 -0.69
CA ILE A 332 47.16 -2.92 0.05
C ILE A 332 48.55 -2.45 -0.36
N PRO A 333 49.44 -2.09 0.59
CA PRO A 333 50.80 -1.62 0.31
C PRO A 333 51.73 -2.81 0.00
N TRP A 334 51.57 -3.40 -1.17
CA TRP A 334 52.31 -4.58 -1.59
C TRP A 334 53.81 -4.36 -1.55
N GLY A 335 54.54 -5.23 -0.83
CA GLY A 335 55.99 -5.21 -0.72
C GLY A 335 56.56 -4.01 0.05
N GLN A 336 55.74 -3.16 0.62
CA GLN A 336 56.18 -2.08 1.48
C GLN A 336 56.32 -2.60 2.91
N GLN A 337 57.48 -2.36 3.48
CA GLN A 337 57.77 -2.71 4.90
C GLN A 337 58.34 -1.48 5.57
N SER A 338 57.90 -1.26 6.83
CA SER A 338 58.54 -0.26 7.68
C SER A 338 59.99 -0.69 8.05
N GLN A 339 60.89 0.27 8.19
CA GLN A 339 62.21 -0.01 8.70
C GLN A 339 62.11 -0.29 10.20
N GLU A 340 62.60 -1.46 10.58
CA GLU A 340 62.58 -1.89 11.98
C GLU A 340 63.84 -1.47 12.70
N ASN A 341 63.68 -1.06 13.95
CA ASN A 341 64.82 -0.78 14.80
C ASN A 341 65.03 -1.94 15.77
N LEU A 342 66.14 -2.68 15.60
CA LEU A 342 66.50 -3.84 16.39
C LEU A 342 67.57 -3.52 17.47
N ASP A 343 67.73 -2.23 17.87
CA ASP A 343 68.65 -1.83 18.92
C ASP A 343 68.18 -2.29 20.31
N LEU A 344 68.88 -3.22 20.91
CA LEU A 344 68.61 -3.79 22.21
C LEU A 344 68.68 -2.79 23.36
N LYS A 345 69.59 -1.81 23.29
CA LYS A 345 69.71 -0.79 24.34
C LYS A 345 68.52 0.12 24.36
N ARG A 346 68.10 0.61 23.19
CA ARG A 346 66.89 1.42 23.03
C ARG A 346 65.65 0.64 23.46
N ALA A 347 65.55 -0.62 23.05
CA ALA A 347 64.42 -1.46 23.38
C ALA A 347 64.26 -1.64 24.90
N GLY A 348 65.38 -1.88 25.59
CA GLY A 348 65.39 -1.96 27.06
C GLY A 348 64.93 -0.67 27.73
N GLN A 349 65.45 0.47 27.26
CA GLN A 349 65.05 1.80 27.77
C GLN A 349 63.56 2.06 27.59
N VAL A 350 63.01 1.83 26.44
CA VAL A 350 61.56 2.01 26.16
C VAL A 350 60.70 1.11 27.04
N LEU A 351 61.08 -0.13 27.24
CA LEU A 351 60.35 -1.05 28.11
C LEU A 351 60.41 -0.66 29.59
N ASP A 352 61.53 -0.08 30.03
CA ASP A 352 61.71 0.40 31.42
C ASP A 352 60.99 1.73 31.67
N GLU A 353 60.93 2.62 30.69
CA GLU A 353 60.17 3.87 30.74
C GLU A 353 58.63 3.60 30.83
N ASP A 354 58.15 2.67 30.03
CA ASP A 354 56.72 2.45 29.93
C ASP A 354 56.14 1.55 31.05
N HIS A 355 56.99 0.67 31.64
CA HIS A 355 56.52 -0.33 32.64
C HIS A 355 57.51 -0.47 33.81
N TYR A 356 56.97 -0.39 35.00
CA TYR A 356 57.67 -0.71 36.24
C TYR A 356 57.61 -2.23 36.51
N GLY A 357 58.73 -2.87 36.84
CA GLY A 357 58.79 -4.30 37.11
C GLY A 357 58.63 -5.15 35.80
N LEU A 358 57.96 -6.28 35.87
CA LEU A 358 57.77 -7.23 34.75
C LEU A 358 59.07 -7.77 34.15
N GLU A 359 60.07 -7.96 34.97
CA GLU A 359 61.47 -8.33 34.57
C GLU A 359 61.52 -9.55 33.62
N ASP A 360 60.74 -10.63 33.96
CA ASP A 360 60.71 -11.85 33.15
C ASP A 360 60.13 -11.60 31.75
N VAL A 361 59.09 -10.76 31.67
CA VAL A 361 58.47 -10.43 30.39
C VAL A 361 59.39 -9.57 29.56
N LYS A 362 60.02 -8.52 30.15
CA LYS A 362 60.98 -7.68 29.49
C LYS A 362 62.16 -8.45 28.96
N LYS A 363 62.76 -9.36 29.77
CA LYS A 363 63.87 -10.22 29.40
C LYS A 363 63.44 -11.09 28.18
N ARG A 364 62.26 -11.67 28.19
CA ARG A 364 61.77 -12.48 27.08
C ARG A 364 61.63 -11.67 25.79
N ILE A 365 61.12 -10.44 25.89
CA ILE A 365 61.01 -9.50 24.75
C ILE A 365 62.39 -9.16 24.20
N LEU A 366 63.38 -8.81 25.06
CA LEU A 366 64.71 -8.49 24.64
C LEU A 366 65.44 -9.71 24.00
N GLU A 367 65.26 -10.92 24.53
CA GLU A 367 65.71 -12.17 23.88
C GLU A 367 65.12 -12.33 22.47
N PHE A 368 63.85 -12.03 22.29
CA PHE A 368 63.19 -12.09 21.02
C PHE A 368 63.81 -11.08 20.06
N ILE A 369 64.02 -9.85 20.47
CA ILE A 369 64.66 -8.78 19.62
C ILE A 369 66.10 -9.15 19.30
N ALA A 370 66.87 -9.70 20.26
CA ALA A 370 68.25 -10.13 20.02
C ALA A 370 68.34 -11.26 18.99
N VAL A 371 67.48 -12.25 19.06
CA VAL A 371 67.42 -13.33 18.04
C VAL A 371 67.06 -12.78 16.68
N SER A 372 66.13 -11.81 16.59
CA SER A 372 65.74 -11.16 15.35
C SER A 372 66.91 -10.36 14.74
N HIS A 373 67.66 -9.65 15.59
CA HIS A 373 68.84 -8.92 15.17
C HIS A 373 69.93 -9.86 14.59
N LEU A 374 70.21 -10.97 15.28
CA LEU A 374 71.20 -11.97 14.83
C LEU A 374 70.82 -12.67 13.51
N LYS A 375 69.53 -12.93 13.30
CA LYS A 375 69.04 -13.59 12.08
C LYS A 375 68.92 -12.64 10.87
N GLY A 376 68.95 -11.33 11.09
CA GLY A 376 68.78 -10.32 10.03
C GLY A 376 67.38 -10.31 9.40
N SER A 377 66.45 -11.10 9.93
CA SER A 377 65.06 -11.14 9.50
C SER A 377 64.12 -11.40 10.63
N VAL A 378 63.08 -10.64 10.71
CA VAL A 378 61.97 -10.92 11.65
C VAL A 378 60.96 -11.81 10.98
N GLN A 379 61.09 -13.11 11.16
CA GLN A 379 59.98 -14.00 10.85
C GLN A 379 58.83 -13.74 11.84
N GLY A 380 57.62 -13.56 11.31
CA GLY A 380 56.43 -13.31 12.13
C GLY A 380 56.33 -14.33 13.28
N LYS A 381 56.40 -13.85 14.51
CA LYS A 381 56.30 -14.65 15.70
C LYS A 381 55.04 -14.24 16.47
N ILE A 382 54.45 -15.23 17.08
CA ILE A 382 53.26 -15.07 17.93
C ILE A 382 53.73 -15.05 19.38
N ILE A 383 53.45 -13.96 20.09
CA ILE A 383 53.67 -13.83 21.53
C ILE A 383 52.32 -13.89 22.22
N CYS A 384 52.13 -14.87 23.08
CA CYS A 384 50.90 -15.00 23.89
C CYS A 384 51.12 -14.47 25.27
N LEU A 385 50.37 -13.41 25.65
CA LEU A 385 50.38 -12.80 26.99
C LEU A 385 49.13 -13.22 27.76
N SER A 386 49.28 -14.08 28.78
CA SER A 386 48.20 -14.56 29.63
C SER A 386 48.28 -13.93 31.02
N GLY A 387 47.12 -13.68 31.63
CA GLY A 387 47.03 -13.17 33.01
C GLY A 387 45.70 -12.50 33.29
N PRO A 388 45.45 -12.05 34.56
CA PRO A 388 44.21 -11.41 34.95
C PRO A 388 44.04 -10.03 34.26
N PRO A 389 42.82 -9.46 34.24
CA PRO A 389 42.60 -8.13 33.69
C PRO A 389 43.40 -7.06 34.48
N GLY A 390 43.84 -5.99 33.81
CA GLY A 390 44.53 -4.85 34.42
C GLY A 390 46.03 -4.98 34.61
N VAL A 391 46.67 -6.14 34.37
CA VAL A 391 48.12 -6.34 34.56
C VAL A 391 49.01 -5.80 33.43
N GLY A 392 48.49 -5.06 32.49
CA GLY A 392 49.29 -4.40 31.44
C GLY A 392 49.52 -5.20 30.17
N LYS A 393 48.78 -6.32 29.90
CA LYS A 393 48.99 -7.11 28.67
C LYS A 393 48.92 -6.34 27.37
N THR A 394 47.97 -5.41 27.26
CA THR A 394 47.81 -4.57 26.03
C THR A 394 48.83 -3.42 25.99
N SER A 395 49.19 -2.85 27.13
CA SER A 395 50.17 -1.77 27.20
C SER A 395 51.55 -2.26 26.84
N ILE A 396 51.99 -3.44 27.32
CA ILE A 396 53.29 -4.00 26.98
C ILE A 396 53.36 -4.35 25.47
N ALA A 397 52.31 -4.78 24.86
CA ALA A 397 52.29 -4.99 23.41
C ALA A 397 52.49 -3.68 22.61
N LYS A 398 51.95 -2.56 23.10
CA LYS A 398 52.19 -1.24 22.54
C LYS A 398 53.64 -0.82 22.71
N SER A 399 54.25 -1.09 23.86
CA SER A 399 55.67 -0.77 24.13
C SER A 399 56.61 -1.63 23.29
N ILE A 400 56.28 -2.89 23.01
CA ILE A 400 57.02 -3.72 22.04
C ILE A 400 57.01 -3.08 20.65
N ALA A 401 55.87 -2.62 20.18
CA ALA A 401 55.77 -1.96 18.89
C ALA A 401 56.63 -0.67 18.87
N ARG A 402 56.55 0.15 19.92
CA ARG A 402 57.36 1.36 20.06
C ARG A 402 58.86 1.06 20.11
N SER A 403 59.28 -0.03 20.77
CA SER A 403 60.67 -0.40 20.87
C SER A 403 61.26 -0.85 19.54
N LEU A 404 60.43 -1.43 18.66
CA LEU A 404 60.81 -1.88 17.31
C LEU A 404 60.58 -0.84 16.23
N ASP A 405 60.07 0.33 16.60
CA ASP A 405 59.65 1.40 15.64
C ASP A 405 58.56 0.95 14.67
N ARG A 406 57.65 0.11 15.17
CA ARG A 406 56.50 -0.39 14.40
C ARG A 406 55.24 0.31 14.80
N GLU A 407 54.32 0.46 13.83
CA GLU A 407 52.93 0.89 14.07
C GLU A 407 52.17 -0.18 14.87
N PHE A 408 51.37 0.26 15.86
CA PHE A 408 50.54 -0.62 16.69
C PHE A 408 49.08 -0.61 16.29
N PHE A 409 48.52 -1.75 15.96
CA PHE A 409 47.10 -1.88 15.69
C PHE A 409 46.47 -2.90 16.64
N ARG A 410 45.30 -2.57 17.19
CA ARG A 410 44.54 -3.44 18.11
C ARG A 410 43.20 -3.79 17.49
N PHE A 411 42.86 -5.06 17.47
CA PHE A 411 41.52 -5.51 17.13
C PHE A 411 41.07 -6.58 18.13
N SER A 412 39.74 -6.68 18.34
CA SER A 412 39.14 -7.67 19.25
C SER A 412 38.47 -8.76 18.40
N VAL A 413 38.71 -10.03 18.73
CA VAL A 413 38.21 -11.20 17.97
C VAL A 413 37.07 -11.89 18.71
N GLY A 414 36.80 -11.55 19.94
CA GLY A 414 35.76 -12.18 20.74
C GLY A 414 34.95 -11.17 21.54
N GLY A 415 33.71 -10.91 21.08
CA GLY A 415 32.69 -10.17 21.83
C GLY A 415 32.85 -8.67 21.83
#